data_0e439c864b6593efe0d5574b533dbf71
#
_entry.id   0e439c864b6593efe0d5574b533dbf71
#
_cell.length_a   1.000
_cell.length_b   1.000
_cell.length_c   1.000
_cell.angle_alpha   90.00
_cell.angle_beta   90.00
_cell.angle_gamma   90.00
#
_symmetry.space_group_name_H-M   'P 1'
#
loop_
_entity.id
_entity.type
_entity.pdbx_description
1 polymer ?
#
loop_
_entity_poly.entity_id
_entity_poly.type
_entity_poly.pdbx_seq_one_letter_code
_entity_poly.pdbx_strand_id
1 'polypeptide(L)'
;MNSSLRIIGLVIARDEWPLLRLSITHALLNHVDHVWVLDHSSGDGTRDGLERLTEIWGERLRVVRLCGTPFWQEASTSLILELIGATRDDWIYVFDADEFAITPSGTSIREMLGSVGPDFSSVRYEVDNWISTATFDECDHSQYSQLRLRAIANHFFDLPSDILSDEIQRGTLNFFDVPFPSKVIVRGGGPTWLSAGAHLLKQPVAGEEFRLCPRDFRVAHFPLLSEQRLHKKAAHGELLVKQGFPTWHGWQNQMLFRLSSTGQLNNFWKRHSVGAPEADAYGTTPSIADDSSFVEAIAPTLAFLAGTASDEAEAHHLLGQESGDTLVSASAAIGAIRSVQVVADAIAAEQDRQVANSSLRVDQLERENSVLRQALEESEKRCRAMQSSTSWLLTRPVRAIGRLLK
;
A
#
# COMPACT_ATOMS: atom_id res chain seq x y z
N MET A 1 20.54 14.73 28.89
CA MET A 1 19.73 15.63 28.05
C MET A 1 19.00 14.73 27.10
N ASN A 2 17.68 14.62 27.23
CA ASN A 2 16.90 13.84 26.26
C ASN A 2 17.02 14.57 24.93
N SER A 3 17.77 14.00 23.99
CA SER A 3 17.65 14.38 22.59
C SER A 3 16.18 14.18 22.26
N SER A 4 15.50 15.25 21.85
CA SER A 4 14.07 15.17 21.56
C SER A 4 13.90 14.23 20.39
N LEU A 5 13.23 13.09 20.60
CA LEU A 5 12.81 12.16 19.56
C LEU A 5 12.19 12.94 18.40
N ARG A 6 12.76 12.82 17.21
CA ARG A 6 12.23 13.46 16.01
C ARG A 6 11.57 12.41 15.11
N ILE A 7 10.39 12.72 14.61
CA ILE A 7 9.63 11.87 13.69
C ILE A 7 9.54 12.58 12.35
N ILE A 8 10.01 11.90 11.32
CA ILE A 8 10.10 12.43 9.96
C ILE A 8 9.14 11.63 9.08
N GLY A 9 8.13 12.29 8.53
CA GLY A 9 7.27 11.72 7.51
C GLY A 9 7.97 11.72 6.15
N LEU A 10 7.75 10.66 5.37
CA LEU A 10 8.24 10.56 4.00
C LEU A 10 7.11 10.08 3.09
N VAL A 11 6.84 10.83 2.03
CA VAL A 11 5.85 10.46 1.01
C VAL A 11 6.44 10.63 -0.39
N ILE A 12 6.18 9.65 -1.26
CA ILE A 12 6.51 9.72 -2.68
C ILE A 12 5.20 9.88 -3.43
N ALA A 13 5.10 10.91 -4.25
CA ALA A 13 3.87 11.25 -4.94
C ALA A 13 4.08 11.48 -6.44
N ARG A 14 3.07 11.12 -7.22
CA ARG A 14 2.93 11.47 -8.62
C ARG A 14 1.45 11.64 -8.96
N ASP A 15 1.06 12.86 -9.34
CA ASP A 15 -0.31 13.21 -9.74
C ASP A 15 -1.35 12.90 -8.64
N GLU A 16 -1.02 13.24 -7.38
CA GLU A 16 -1.78 12.86 -6.18
C GLU A 16 -2.54 14.04 -5.53
N TRP A 17 -2.51 15.23 -6.14
CA TRP A 17 -3.29 16.35 -5.64
C TRP A 17 -4.79 16.19 -5.96
N PRO A 18 -5.73 16.53 -5.04
CA PRO A 18 -5.58 17.22 -3.75
C PRO A 18 -5.36 16.31 -2.52
N LEU A 19 -5.42 14.99 -2.67
CA LEU A 19 -5.33 14.05 -1.53
C LEU A 19 -4.00 14.18 -0.78
N LEU A 20 -2.91 14.41 -1.52
CA LEU A 20 -1.59 14.65 -0.94
C LEU A 20 -1.58 15.86 0.01
N ARG A 21 -2.33 16.93 -0.30
CA ARG A 21 -2.50 18.08 0.60
C ARG A 21 -3.07 17.64 1.95
N LEU A 22 -4.11 16.81 1.92
CA LEU A 22 -4.78 16.33 3.11
C LEU A 22 -3.86 15.45 3.96
N SER A 23 -3.18 14.48 3.34
CA SER A 23 -2.31 13.53 4.06
C SER A 23 -1.06 14.19 4.66
N ILE A 24 -0.41 15.11 3.93
CA ILE A 24 0.71 15.90 4.46
C ILE A 24 0.26 16.75 5.64
N THR A 25 -0.86 17.47 5.49
CA THR A 25 -1.40 18.32 6.55
C THR A 25 -1.75 17.50 7.78
N HIS A 26 -2.41 16.32 7.60
CA HIS A 26 -2.73 15.42 8.68
C HIS A 26 -1.48 14.93 9.41
N ALA A 27 -0.45 14.52 8.68
CA ALA A 27 0.80 14.08 9.26
C ALA A 27 1.49 15.18 10.07
N LEU A 28 1.61 16.40 9.52
CA LEU A 28 2.28 17.53 10.15
C LEU A 28 1.55 18.09 11.38
N LEU A 29 0.23 18.05 11.37
CA LEU A 29 -0.57 18.52 12.51
C LEU A 29 -0.51 17.55 13.69
N ASN A 30 -0.54 16.25 13.44
CA ASN A 30 -0.88 15.28 14.47
C ASN A 30 0.25 14.30 14.80
N HIS A 31 1.21 14.06 13.88
CA HIS A 31 2.04 12.86 14.00
C HIS A 31 3.54 13.08 13.85
N VAL A 32 3.98 14.01 12.98
CA VAL A 32 5.40 14.15 12.64
C VAL A 32 5.91 15.59 12.81
N ASP A 33 7.22 15.73 12.98
CA ASP A 33 7.87 17.03 13.07
C ASP A 33 8.10 17.67 11.71
N HIS A 34 8.50 16.83 10.74
CA HIS A 34 8.82 17.24 9.38
C HIS A 34 8.24 16.23 8.40
N VAL A 35 7.90 16.70 7.19
CA VAL A 35 7.57 15.84 6.05
C VAL A 35 8.53 16.12 4.90
N TRP A 36 9.07 15.06 4.34
CA TRP A 36 9.79 15.07 3.07
C TRP A 36 8.88 14.49 1.98
N VAL A 37 8.72 15.24 0.91
CA VAL A 37 7.96 14.82 -0.26
C VAL A 37 8.91 14.63 -1.42
N LEU A 38 8.84 13.48 -2.07
CA LEU A 38 9.42 13.30 -3.38
C LEU A 38 8.32 13.45 -4.44
N ASP A 39 8.31 14.55 -5.15
CA ASP A 39 7.48 14.75 -6.34
C ASP A 39 8.15 14.10 -7.56
N HIS A 40 7.55 13.02 -8.04
CA HIS A 40 8.06 12.25 -9.16
C HIS A 40 7.43 12.67 -10.48
N SER A 41 7.78 13.87 -10.97
CA SER A 41 7.33 14.41 -12.28
C SER A 41 5.81 14.56 -12.39
N SER A 42 5.14 15.09 -11.36
CA SER A 42 3.70 15.35 -11.42
C SER A 42 3.33 16.39 -12.47
N GLY A 43 2.20 16.18 -13.12
CA GLY A 43 1.64 17.03 -14.17
C GLY A 43 0.21 17.56 -13.89
N ASP A 44 -0.37 17.29 -12.71
CA ASP A 44 -1.77 17.55 -12.36
C ASP A 44 -2.00 18.74 -11.39
N GLY A 45 -1.03 19.60 -11.20
CA GLY A 45 -1.11 20.67 -10.17
C GLY A 45 -0.56 20.27 -8.81
N THR A 46 -0.09 19.05 -8.61
CA THR A 46 0.61 18.61 -7.39
C THR A 46 1.79 19.53 -7.09
N ARG A 47 2.55 19.90 -8.11
CA ARG A 47 3.68 20.80 -8.00
C ARG A 47 3.31 22.15 -7.38
N ASP A 48 2.34 22.83 -7.97
CA ASP A 48 1.91 24.16 -7.52
C ASP A 48 1.27 24.10 -6.13
N GLY A 49 0.59 22.99 -5.84
CA GLY A 49 0.03 22.73 -4.53
C GLY A 49 1.11 22.53 -3.45
N LEU A 50 2.18 21.81 -3.75
CA LEU A 50 3.30 21.62 -2.84
C LEU A 50 4.08 22.92 -2.58
N GLU A 51 4.23 23.78 -3.59
CA GLU A 51 4.81 25.11 -3.40
C GLU A 51 4.02 25.92 -2.37
N ARG A 52 2.69 25.99 -2.52
CA ARG A 52 1.82 26.67 -1.53
C ARG A 52 1.89 26.04 -0.14
N LEU A 53 1.91 24.71 -0.05
CA LEU A 53 2.07 24.05 1.26
C LEU A 53 3.41 24.38 1.91
N THR A 54 4.47 24.53 1.12
CA THR A 54 5.79 24.90 1.65
C THR A 54 5.77 26.32 2.25
N GLU A 55 4.99 27.25 1.68
CA GLU A 55 4.80 28.58 2.26
C GLU A 55 4.10 28.50 3.63
N ILE A 56 3.11 27.61 3.78
CA ILE A 56 2.36 27.42 5.05
C ILE A 56 3.22 26.76 6.11
N TRP A 57 3.94 25.68 5.75
CA TRP A 57 4.65 24.83 6.71
C TRP A 57 6.13 25.19 6.90
N GLY A 58 6.69 26.05 6.03
CA GLY A 58 8.08 26.48 6.08
C GLY A 58 9.05 25.29 6.11
N GLU A 59 10.01 25.34 7.04
CA GLU A 59 11.04 24.29 7.15
C GLU A 59 10.51 22.91 7.56
N ARG A 60 9.27 22.80 8.01
CA ARG A 60 8.66 21.52 8.34
C ARG A 60 8.29 20.69 7.11
N LEU A 61 8.17 21.31 5.94
CA LEU A 61 7.89 20.64 4.68
C LEU A 61 9.06 20.81 3.71
N ARG A 62 9.64 19.71 3.28
CA ARG A 62 10.73 19.67 2.30
C ARG A 62 10.26 18.94 1.04
N VAL A 63 10.40 19.57 -0.11
CA VAL A 63 10.03 18.99 -1.40
C VAL A 63 11.27 18.75 -2.23
N VAL A 64 11.43 17.50 -2.68
CA VAL A 64 12.47 17.09 -3.62
C VAL A 64 11.79 16.71 -4.92
N ARG A 65 12.29 17.19 -6.05
CA ARG A 65 11.75 16.88 -7.38
C ARG A 65 12.69 15.95 -8.13
N LEU A 66 12.13 14.87 -8.64
CA LEU A 66 12.83 13.91 -9.46
C LEU A 66 12.18 13.87 -10.85
N CYS A 67 12.95 14.25 -11.88
CA CYS A 67 12.45 14.34 -13.25
C CYS A 67 13.16 13.33 -14.15
N GLY A 68 12.41 12.79 -15.13
CA GLY A 68 12.99 12.04 -16.25
C GLY A 68 13.44 10.61 -15.95
N THR A 69 13.13 10.06 -14.78
CA THR A 69 13.45 8.68 -14.42
C THR A 69 12.19 7.80 -14.43
N PRO A 70 12.31 6.47 -14.67
CA PRO A 70 11.23 5.54 -14.40
C PRO A 70 10.81 5.62 -12.93
N PHE A 71 9.52 5.41 -12.65
CA PHE A 71 9.02 5.39 -11.29
C PHE A 71 9.46 4.10 -10.58
N TRP A 72 10.47 4.20 -9.76
CA TRP A 72 10.97 3.11 -8.90
C TRP A 72 10.83 3.52 -7.45
N GLN A 73 9.76 3.11 -6.81
CA GLN A 73 9.43 3.53 -5.45
C GLN A 73 10.55 3.18 -4.46
N GLU A 74 11.12 1.98 -4.52
CA GLU A 74 12.20 1.55 -3.61
C GLU A 74 13.45 2.41 -3.76
N ALA A 75 13.90 2.67 -4.99
CA ALA A 75 15.06 3.51 -5.25
C ALA A 75 14.80 4.97 -4.84
N SER A 76 13.62 5.46 -5.11
CA SER A 76 13.21 6.82 -4.73
C SER A 76 13.14 6.99 -3.21
N THR A 77 12.60 5.99 -2.50
CA THR A 77 12.60 5.97 -1.03
C THR A 77 14.04 5.98 -0.47
N SER A 78 14.92 5.13 -1.00
CA SER A 78 16.31 5.06 -0.55
C SER A 78 17.07 6.37 -0.78
N LEU A 79 16.84 7.02 -1.92
CA LEU A 79 17.44 8.33 -2.23
C LEU A 79 17.03 9.39 -1.18
N ILE A 80 15.75 9.48 -0.86
CA ILE A 80 15.27 10.45 0.13
C ILE A 80 15.79 10.11 1.53
N LEU A 81 15.85 8.85 1.90
CA LEU A 81 16.38 8.42 3.19
C LEU A 81 17.86 8.86 3.38
N GLU A 82 18.67 8.79 2.32
CA GLU A 82 20.02 9.35 2.34
C GLU A 82 20.04 10.88 2.50
N LEU A 83 19.16 11.58 1.79
CA LEU A 83 19.07 13.05 1.86
C LEU A 83 18.58 13.56 3.22
N ILE A 84 17.69 12.82 3.89
CA ILE A 84 17.20 13.13 5.24
C ILE A 84 18.36 13.13 6.25
N GLY A 85 19.32 12.23 6.10
CA GLY A 85 20.46 12.11 7.04
C GLY A 85 20.00 11.84 8.48
N ALA A 86 18.98 11.00 8.65
CA ALA A 86 18.40 10.71 9.96
C ALA A 86 19.41 10.02 10.89
N THR A 87 19.39 10.38 12.16
CA THR A 87 20.20 9.79 13.23
C THR A 87 19.43 8.67 13.94
N ARG A 88 20.08 7.92 14.84
CA ARG A 88 19.44 6.87 15.63
C ARG A 88 18.35 7.39 16.59
N ASP A 89 18.31 8.68 16.87
CA ASP A 89 17.29 9.32 17.69
C ASP A 89 16.04 9.68 16.85
N ASP A 90 16.11 9.54 15.53
CA ASP A 90 15.03 9.85 14.61
C ASP A 90 14.25 8.59 14.24
N TRP A 91 12.95 8.75 13.98
CA TRP A 91 12.11 7.75 13.36
C TRP A 91 11.57 8.26 12.02
N ILE A 92 11.50 7.38 11.04
CA ILE A 92 11.03 7.69 9.70
C ILE A 92 9.72 6.92 9.45
N TYR A 93 8.65 7.67 9.27
CA TYR A 93 7.32 7.19 8.96
C TYR A 93 7.04 7.40 7.47
N VAL A 94 7.08 6.31 6.68
CA VAL A 94 6.78 6.34 5.25
C VAL A 94 5.30 6.08 5.06
N PHE A 95 4.60 6.96 4.37
CA PHE A 95 3.18 6.84 4.08
C PHE A 95 2.87 7.17 2.62
N ASP A 96 1.79 6.62 2.09
CA ASP A 96 1.29 6.95 0.76
C ASP A 96 0.28 8.12 0.85
N ALA A 97 0.02 8.80 -0.28
CA ALA A 97 -0.89 9.96 -0.30
C ALA A 97 -2.32 9.62 0.15
N ASP A 98 -2.73 8.35 0.02
CA ASP A 98 -4.03 7.82 0.41
C ASP A 98 -4.03 7.09 1.76
N GLU A 99 -3.02 7.38 2.60
CA GLU A 99 -2.85 6.79 3.92
C GLU A 99 -2.89 7.85 5.03
N PHE A 100 -3.63 7.55 6.09
CA PHE A 100 -3.84 8.44 7.24
C PHE A 100 -3.64 7.70 8.54
N ALA A 101 -2.69 8.17 9.35
CA ALA A 101 -2.44 7.60 10.66
C ALA A 101 -3.61 7.84 11.62
N ILE A 102 -4.00 6.80 12.35
CA ILE A 102 -5.05 6.84 13.38
C ILE A 102 -4.42 6.44 14.70
N THR A 103 -4.49 7.33 15.68
CA THR A 103 -4.10 7.07 17.06
C THR A 103 -5.32 7.22 17.96
N PRO A 104 -5.40 6.48 19.09
CA PRO A 104 -6.43 6.70 20.06
C PRO A 104 -6.42 8.13 20.59
N SER A 105 -7.59 8.63 20.97
CA SER A 105 -7.71 9.97 21.57
C SER A 105 -6.75 10.11 22.75
N GLY A 106 -5.93 11.18 22.71
CA GLY A 106 -4.96 11.49 23.75
C GLY A 106 -3.62 10.75 23.67
N THR A 107 -3.42 9.90 22.67
CA THR A 107 -2.14 9.21 22.43
C THR A 107 -1.48 9.76 21.15
N SER A 108 -0.19 9.94 21.15
CA SER A 108 0.58 10.38 19.99
C SER A 108 1.52 9.27 19.50
N ILE A 109 1.81 9.25 18.21
CA ILE A 109 2.83 8.36 17.65
C ILE A 109 4.20 8.58 18.34
N ARG A 110 4.46 9.80 18.80
CA ARG A 110 5.67 10.16 19.55
C ARG A 110 5.77 9.42 20.88
N GLU A 111 4.69 9.36 21.65
CA GLU A 111 4.66 8.64 22.93
C GLU A 111 4.87 7.14 22.71
N MET A 112 4.24 6.58 21.68
CA MET A 112 4.42 5.17 21.34
C MET A 112 5.85 4.86 20.91
N LEU A 113 6.43 5.64 20.00
CA LEU A 113 7.80 5.44 19.53
C LEU A 113 8.84 5.74 20.62
N GLY A 114 8.54 6.69 21.52
CA GLY A 114 9.37 7.00 22.69
C GLY A 114 9.46 5.85 23.70
N SER A 115 8.48 4.97 23.73
CA SER A 115 8.49 3.76 24.57
C SER A 115 9.25 2.58 23.96
N VAL A 116 9.59 2.64 22.67
CA VAL A 116 10.30 1.57 21.97
C VAL A 116 11.79 1.61 22.33
N GLY A 117 12.27 0.52 22.87
CA GLY A 117 13.68 0.40 23.32
C GLY A 117 14.70 0.61 22.19
N PRO A 118 15.96 0.90 22.56
CA PRO A 118 17.02 1.18 21.59
C PRO A 118 17.44 -0.03 20.73
N ASP A 119 17.09 -1.22 21.16
CA ASP A 119 17.39 -2.47 20.45
C ASP A 119 16.50 -2.71 19.24
N PHE A 120 15.38 -1.99 19.15
CA PHE A 120 14.48 -2.08 18.01
C PHE A 120 14.86 -1.10 16.91
N SER A 121 15.02 -1.60 15.69
CA SER A 121 15.33 -0.82 14.48
C SER A 121 14.12 -0.45 13.65
N SER A 122 12.99 -1.14 13.87
CA SER A 122 11.75 -0.89 13.17
C SER A 122 10.53 -1.19 14.04
N VAL A 123 9.43 -0.58 13.68
CA VAL A 123 8.12 -0.76 14.32
C VAL A 123 7.12 -1.11 13.25
N ARG A 124 6.53 -2.30 13.34
CA ARG A 124 5.50 -2.78 12.42
C ARG A 124 4.11 -2.35 12.87
N TYR A 125 3.29 -1.92 11.93
CA TYR A 125 1.90 -1.51 12.18
C TYR A 125 0.95 -2.02 11.10
N GLU A 126 -0.33 -2.13 11.45
CA GLU A 126 -1.38 -2.60 10.55
C GLU A 126 -1.96 -1.44 9.72
N VAL A 127 -2.38 -1.79 8.51
CA VAL A 127 -3.03 -0.89 7.57
C VAL A 127 -4.39 -1.47 7.21
N ASP A 128 -5.45 -0.71 7.48
CA ASP A 128 -6.83 -1.09 7.21
C ASP A 128 -7.33 -0.41 5.94
N ASN A 129 -7.98 -1.15 5.05
CA ASN A 129 -8.66 -0.58 3.89
C ASN A 129 -9.99 0.04 4.29
N TRP A 130 -10.27 1.22 3.74
CA TRP A 130 -11.52 1.95 3.92
C TRP A 130 -12.23 2.11 2.58
N ILE A 131 -13.57 2.14 2.64
CA ILE A 131 -14.44 2.13 1.47
C ILE A 131 -15.16 3.47 1.39
N SER A 132 -15.12 4.09 0.22
CA SER A 132 -15.83 5.34 -0.05
C SER A 132 -17.19 5.11 -0.72
N THR A 133 -17.96 6.18 -0.85
CA THR A 133 -19.20 6.19 -1.61
C THR A 133 -18.95 6.33 -3.11
N ALA A 134 -19.90 5.85 -3.93
CA ALA A 134 -19.78 5.91 -5.38
C ALA A 134 -19.68 7.32 -5.96
N THR A 135 -20.18 8.32 -5.22
CA THR A 135 -20.21 9.73 -5.62
C THR A 135 -19.16 10.57 -4.88
N PHE A 136 -18.17 9.94 -4.26
CA PHE A 136 -17.15 10.64 -3.49
C PHE A 136 -16.30 11.54 -4.39
N ASP A 137 -16.20 12.82 -3.99
CA ASP A 137 -15.34 13.81 -4.62
C ASP A 137 -14.14 14.12 -3.70
N GLU A 138 -12.94 13.75 -4.12
CA GLU A 138 -11.72 13.97 -3.34
C GLU A 138 -11.33 15.45 -3.21
N CYS A 139 -11.89 16.32 -4.05
CA CYS A 139 -11.71 17.78 -3.95
C CYS A 139 -12.60 18.41 -2.88
N ASP A 140 -13.69 17.78 -2.51
CA ASP A 140 -14.59 18.24 -1.45
C ASP A 140 -14.16 17.68 -0.09
N HIS A 141 -13.33 18.44 0.62
CA HIS A 141 -12.83 18.04 1.92
C HIS A 141 -13.93 17.75 2.95
N SER A 142 -15.13 18.30 2.80
CA SER A 142 -16.24 18.03 3.74
C SER A 142 -16.70 16.59 3.71
N GLN A 143 -16.55 15.91 2.57
CA GLN A 143 -16.95 14.51 2.41
C GLN A 143 -16.09 13.53 3.20
N TYR A 144 -14.86 13.89 3.52
CA TYR A 144 -13.98 13.03 4.34
C TYR A 144 -14.54 12.79 5.75
N SER A 145 -15.35 13.71 6.26
CA SER A 145 -16.06 13.54 7.53
C SER A 145 -17.14 12.45 7.52
N GLN A 146 -17.44 11.88 6.35
CA GLN A 146 -18.45 10.84 6.16
C GLN A 146 -17.85 9.45 5.93
N LEU A 147 -16.52 9.35 5.81
CA LEU A 147 -15.83 8.09 5.53
C LEU A 147 -15.72 7.23 6.80
N ARG A 148 -16.71 6.39 7.03
CA ARG A 148 -16.86 5.54 8.23
C ARG A 148 -16.80 4.05 7.95
N LEU A 149 -16.68 3.63 6.70
CA LEU A 149 -16.80 2.24 6.32
C LEU A 149 -15.42 1.62 6.19
N ARG A 150 -15.05 0.81 7.16
CA ARG A 150 -13.80 0.04 7.15
C ARG A 150 -14.05 -1.37 6.64
N ALA A 151 -13.25 -1.81 5.69
CA ALA A 151 -13.28 -3.19 5.22
C ALA A 151 -12.73 -4.13 6.31
N ILE A 152 -13.38 -5.28 6.47
CA ILE A 152 -12.89 -6.38 7.28
C ILE A 152 -12.40 -7.44 6.32
N ALA A 153 -11.08 -7.55 6.16
CA ALA A 153 -10.49 -8.62 5.36
C ALA A 153 -10.78 -9.97 6.03
N ASN A 154 -11.44 -10.86 5.30
CA ASN A 154 -11.93 -12.12 5.85
C ASN A 154 -10.97 -13.28 5.63
N HIS A 155 -9.97 -13.13 4.75
CA HIS A 155 -9.14 -14.24 4.32
C HIS A 155 -7.66 -13.84 4.25
N PHE A 156 -6.82 -14.67 4.82
CA PHE A 156 -5.40 -14.65 4.50
C PHE A 156 -5.21 -15.39 3.17
N PHE A 157 -5.01 -14.65 2.10
CA PHE A 157 -4.66 -15.23 0.82
C PHE A 157 -3.14 -15.16 0.64
N ASP A 158 -2.50 -16.30 0.73
CA ASP A 158 -1.12 -16.49 0.27
C ASP A 158 -1.15 -16.88 -1.23
N LEU A 159 -1.88 -16.08 -2.01
CA LEU A 159 -2.00 -16.29 -3.45
C LEU A 159 -1.08 -15.35 -4.20
N PRO A 160 -0.46 -15.80 -5.28
CA PRO A 160 0.26 -14.94 -6.20
C PRO A 160 -0.60 -13.78 -6.71
N SER A 161 0.01 -12.62 -6.91
CA SER A 161 -0.70 -11.38 -7.29
C SER A 161 -1.44 -11.45 -8.63
N ASP A 162 -0.98 -12.27 -9.56
CA ASP A 162 -1.66 -12.56 -10.82
C ASP A 162 -2.96 -13.33 -10.61
N ILE A 163 -2.95 -14.35 -9.74
CA ILE A 163 -4.16 -15.10 -9.36
C ILE A 163 -5.14 -14.19 -8.63
N LEU A 164 -4.67 -13.39 -7.63
CA LEU A 164 -5.51 -12.42 -6.94
C LEU A 164 -6.18 -11.45 -7.94
N SER A 165 -5.39 -10.92 -8.86
CA SER A 165 -5.87 -10.01 -9.90
C SER A 165 -6.96 -10.65 -10.76
N ASP A 166 -6.77 -11.89 -11.19
CA ASP A 166 -7.72 -12.61 -12.04
C ASP A 166 -9.04 -12.92 -11.29
N GLU A 167 -8.95 -13.37 -10.03
CA GLU A 167 -10.13 -13.66 -9.22
C GLU A 167 -10.95 -12.40 -8.91
N ILE A 168 -10.28 -11.27 -8.63
CA ILE A 168 -10.94 -9.98 -8.44
C ILE A 168 -11.63 -9.50 -9.73
N GLN A 169 -10.96 -9.64 -10.88
CA GLN A 169 -11.54 -9.26 -12.18
C GLN A 169 -12.76 -10.11 -12.52
N ARG A 170 -12.74 -11.40 -12.22
CA ARG A 170 -13.89 -12.31 -12.40
C ARG A 170 -15.03 -12.07 -11.42
N GLY A 171 -14.78 -11.35 -10.31
CA GLY A 171 -15.74 -11.10 -9.24
C GLY A 171 -15.93 -12.27 -8.28
N THR A 172 -15.07 -13.28 -8.32
CA THR A 172 -15.04 -14.39 -7.36
C THR A 172 -14.41 -14.00 -6.02
N LEU A 173 -13.60 -12.94 -6.04
CA LEU A 173 -13.01 -12.32 -4.88
C LEU A 173 -13.30 -10.82 -4.90
N ASN A 174 -13.65 -10.24 -3.75
CA ASN A 174 -13.75 -8.80 -3.64
C ASN A 174 -12.36 -8.19 -3.39
N PHE A 175 -12.09 -7.03 -3.96
CA PHE A 175 -10.81 -6.31 -3.76
C PHE A 175 -10.51 -6.08 -2.28
N PHE A 176 -11.52 -5.77 -1.49
CA PHE A 176 -11.39 -5.48 -0.06
C PHE A 176 -11.33 -6.73 0.83
N ASP A 177 -11.55 -7.93 0.29
CA ASP A 177 -11.32 -9.18 1.03
C ASP A 177 -9.83 -9.47 1.18
N VAL A 178 -8.99 -8.89 0.31
CA VAL A 178 -7.53 -9.03 0.37
C VAL A 178 -6.98 -8.07 1.43
N PRO A 179 -6.33 -8.58 2.48
CA PRO A 179 -5.74 -7.73 3.50
C PRO A 179 -4.62 -6.89 2.90
N PHE A 180 -4.55 -5.62 3.29
CA PHE A 180 -3.41 -4.81 2.93
C PHE A 180 -2.20 -5.21 3.79
N PRO A 181 -1.01 -5.32 3.20
CA PRO A 181 0.18 -5.71 3.97
C PRO A 181 0.51 -4.66 5.03
N SER A 182 0.93 -5.11 6.21
CA SER A 182 1.46 -4.22 7.25
C SER A 182 2.68 -3.45 6.76
N LYS A 183 2.92 -2.27 7.34
CA LYS A 183 4.05 -1.40 7.02
C LYS A 183 4.99 -1.24 8.23
N VAL A 184 6.13 -0.59 8.00
CA VAL A 184 7.12 -0.35 9.06
C VAL A 184 7.48 1.13 9.17
N ILE A 185 7.59 1.61 10.42
CA ILE A 185 8.31 2.83 10.77
C ILE A 185 9.74 2.41 11.10
N VAL A 186 10.73 3.11 10.59
CA VAL A 186 12.14 2.72 10.75
C VAL A 186 12.91 3.73 11.56
N ARG A 187 13.85 3.25 12.37
CA ARG A 187 14.78 4.08 13.10
C ARG A 187 15.91 4.54 12.17
N GLY A 188 16.27 5.82 12.24
CA GLY A 188 17.38 6.37 11.47
C GLY A 188 18.75 5.87 11.91
N GLY A 189 19.81 6.43 11.32
CA GLY A 189 21.21 6.21 11.72
C GLY A 189 21.88 4.97 11.11
N GLY A 190 21.37 4.45 10.02
CA GLY A 190 21.97 3.37 9.26
C GLY A 190 21.49 3.32 7.81
N PRO A 191 22.15 2.53 6.94
CA PRO A 191 21.62 2.31 5.61
C PRO A 191 20.26 1.64 5.73
N THR A 192 19.25 2.34 5.27
CA THR A 192 17.86 1.88 5.35
C THR A 192 17.37 1.57 3.95
N TRP A 193 17.08 0.31 3.69
CA TRP A 193 16.47 -0.11 2.45
C TRP A 193 15.10 -0.69 2.72
N LEU A 194 14.08 0.00 2.22
CA LEU A 194 12.68 -0.41 2.36
C LEU A 194 12.20 -1.05 1.06
N SER A 195 11.33 -2.06 1.19
CA SER A 195 10.57 -2.57 0.05
C SER A 195 9.63 -1.50 -0.49
N ALA A 196 9.15 -1.68 -1.72
CA ALA A 196 8.07 -0.86 -2.27
C ALA A 196 6.91 -0.83 -1.27
N GLY A 197 6.31 0.35 -1.06
CA GLY A 197 5.26 0.56 -0.05
C GLY A 197 5.71 0.50 1.40
N ALA A 198 7.02 0.43 1.70
CA ALA A 198 7.58 0.34 3.06
C ALA A 198 7.04 -0.85 3.90
N HIS A 199 6.75 -1.97 3.26
CA HIS A 199 6.22 -3.16 3.94
C HIS A 199 7.27 -3.96 4.70
N LEU A 200 8.53 -3.87 4.28
CA LEU A 200 9.64 -4.61 4.88
C LEU A 200 10.91 -3.75 4.90
N LEU A 201 11.68 -3.91 5.98
CA LEU A 201 13.05 -3.46 6.04
C LEU A 201 13.93 -4.57 5.43
N LYS A 202 14.50 -4.31 4.24
CA LYS A 202 15.24 -5.33 3.46
C LYS A 202 16.69 -5.55 3.94
N GLN A 203 17.29 -4.56 4.56
CA GLN A 203 18.59 -4.73 5.20
C GLN A 203 18.41 -4.76 6.71
N PRO A 204 18.97 -5.75 7.40
CA PRO A 204 18.98 -5.74 8.85
C PRO A 204 19.92 -4.62 9.30
N VAL A 205 19.35 -3.46 9.57
CA VAL A 205 19.95 -2.58 10.58
C VAL A 205 20.01 -3.44 11.84
N ALA A 206 21.17 -3.51 12.50
CA ALA A 206 21.28 -4.27 13.73
C ALA A 206 20.18 -3.84 14.73
N GLY A 207 19.21 -4.71 14.96
CA GLY A 207 18.05 -4.44 15.83
C GLY A 207 16.88 -5.34 15.51
N GLU A 208 16.00 -5.47 16.47
CA GLU A 208 14.77 -6.25 16.36
C GLU A 208 13.64 -5.42 15.75
N GLU A 209 12.58 -6.07 15.32
CA GLU A 209 11.33 -5.46 14.90
C GLU A 209 10.32 -5.48 16.07
N PHE A 210 9.77 -4.31 16.41
CA PHE A 210 8.68 -4.18 17.36
C PHE A 210 7.34 -4.15 16.62
N ARG A 211 6.30 -4.81 17.14
CA ARG A 211 4.97 -4.78 16.53
C ARG A 211 4.01 -3.98 17.41
N LEU A 212 3.41 -2.94 16.84
CA LEU A 212 2.37 -2.17 17.51
C LEU A 212 1.05 -2.94 17.53
N CYS A 213 0.31 -2.76 18.60
CA CYS A 213 -1.06 -3.24 18.67
C CYS A 213 -1.96 -2.35 17.77
N PRO A 214 -2.85 -2.93 16.95
CA PRO A 214 -3.77 -2.15 16.11
C PRO A 214 -4.69 -1.20 16.88
N ARG A 215 -4.87 -1.44 18.18
CA ARG A 215 -5.63 -0.54 19.07
C ARG A 215 -4.88 0.74 19.42
N ASP A 216 -3.54 0.69 19.38
CA ASP A 216 -2.70 1.81 19.75
C ASP A 216 -2.31 2.67 18.56
N PHE A 217 -2.13 2.02 17.40
CA PHE A 217 -1.79 2.70 16.14
C PHE A 217 -2.20 1.84 14.95
N ARG A 218 -2.83 2.45 13.97
CA ARG A 218 -3.15 1.87 12.66
C ARG A 218 -3.22 2.97 11.60
N VAL A 219 -3.31 2.57 10.36
CA VAL A 219 -3.42 3.50 9.23
C VAL A 219 -4.69 3.21 8.46
N ALA A 220 -5.49 4.24 8.20
CA ALA A 220 -6.59 4.18 7.24
C ALA A 220 -6.02 4.33 5.83
N HIS A 221 -6.26 3.37 4.97
CA HIS A 221 -5.86 3.36 3.57
C HIS A 221 -7.08 3.39 2.65
N PHE A 222 -7.08 4.29 1.70
CA PHE A 222 -8.15 4.49 0.74
C PHE A 222 -7.72 4.10 -0.69
N PRO A 223 -7.54 2.81 -0.98
CA PRO A 223 -7.01 2.36 -2.28
C PRO A 223 -7.92 2.70 -3.45
N LEU A 224 -9.24 2.78 -3.19
CA LEU A 224 -10.28 3.07 -4.17
C LEU A 224 -11.16 4.22 -3.63
N LEU A 225 -10.63 5.45 -3.61
CA LEU A 225 -11.29 6.59 -2.97
C LEU A 225 -12.35 7.25 -3.85
N SER A 226 -12.06 7.45 -5.14
CA SER A 226 -12.96 8.06 -6.12
C SER A 226 -12.83 7.40 -7.49
N GLU A 227 -13.85 7.54 -8.34
CA GLU A 227 -13.79 7.06 -9.73
C GLU A 227 -12.64 7.74 -10.51
N GLN A 228 -12.43 9.05 -10.29
CA GLN A 228 -11.34 9.79 -10.92
C GLN A 228 -9.97 9.22 -10.52
N ARG A 229 -9.77 8.91 -9.24
CA ARG A 229 -8.52 8.30 -8.74
C ARG A 229 -8.30 6.92 -9.32
N LEU A 230 -9.37 6.15 -9.49
CA LEU A 230 -9.30 4.85 -10.14
C LEU A 230 -8.73 4.96 -11.57
N HIS A 231 -9.17 5.96 -12.33
CA HIS A 231 -8.62 6.24 -13.67
C HIS A 231 -7.15 6.68 -13.61
N LYS A 232 -6.75 7.50 -12.63
CA LYS A 232 -5.33 7.86 -12.43
C LYS A 232 -4.47 6.62 -12.12
N LYS A 233 -4.93 5.76 -11.21
CA LYS A 233 -4.24 4.49 -10.88
C LYS A 233 -4.15 3.55 -12.10
N ALA A 234 -5.18 3.47 -12.93
CA ALA A 234 -5.15 2.71 -14.18
C ALA A 234 -4.12 3.28 -15.17
N ALA A 235 -4.04 4.60 -15.33
CA ALA A 235 -3.03 5.24 -16.17
C ALA A 235 -1.60 4.99 -15.64
N HIS A 236 -1.41 4.98 -14.31
CA HIS A 236 -0.14 4.57 -13.71
C HIS A 236 0.19 3.10 -14.04
N GLY A 237 -0.79 2.22 -13.96
CA GLY A 237 -0.64 0.81 -14.35
C GLY A 237 -0.22 0.64 -15.82
N GLU A 238 -0.75 1.45 -16.73
CA GLU A 238 -0.31 1.50 -18.14
C GLU A 238 1.17 1.83 -18.27
N LEU A 239 1.66 2.82 -17.48
CA LEU A 239 3.08 3.18 -17.48
C LEU A 239 3.96 2.03 -16.99
N LEU A 240 3.56 1.32 -15.92
CA LEU A 240 4.30 0.16 -15.42
C LEU A 240 4.40 -0.93 -16.49
N VAL A 241 3.32 -1.23 -17.18
CA VAL A 241 3.30 -2.21 -18.27
C VAL A 241 4.20 -1.77 -19.44
N LYS A 242 4.12 -0.50 -19.86
CA LYS A 242 4.96 0.05 -20.93
C LYS A 242 6.44 0.04 -20.59
N GLN A 243 6.79 0.19 -19.32
CA GLN A 243 8.16 0.14 -18.82
C GLN A 243 8.67 -1.29 -18.60
N GLY A 244 7.83 -2.30 -18.82
CA GLY A 244 8.22 -3.71 -18.72
C GLY A 244 8.32 -4.23 -17.28
N PHE A 245 7.68 -3.56 -16.31
CA PHE A 245 7.63 -4.07 -14.95
C PHE A 245 6.88 -5.42 -14.88
N PRO A 246 7.34 -6.37 -14.06
CA PRO A 246 6.66 -7.64 -13.87
C PRO A 246 5.26 -7.46 -13.26
N THR A 247 4.37 -8.41 -13.49
CA THR A 247 2.94 -8.33 -13.11
C THR A 247 2.72 -8.17 -11.60
N TRP A 248 3.62 -8.66 -10.78
CA TRP A 248 3.54 -8.50 -9.32
C TRP A 248 3.91 -7.09 -8.84
N HIS A 249 4.69 -6.32 -9.61
CA HIS A 249 5.08 -4.95 -9.24
C HIS A 249 3.92 -3.99 -9.51
N GLY A 250 3.35 -3.41 -8.45
CA GLY A 250 2.17 -2.56 -8.57
C GLY A 250 0.98 -3.28 -9.22
N TRP A 251 0.79 -4.57 -8.88
CA TRP A 251 -0.19 -5.46 -9.50
C TRP A 251 -1.60 -4.88 -9.53
N GLN A 252 -1.98 -4.14 -8.48
CA GLN A 252 -3.28 -3.46 -8.39
C GLN A 252 -3.45 -2.44 -9.51
N ASN A 253 -2.46 -1.60 -9.74
CA ASN A 253 -2.51 -0.58 -10.80
C ASN A 253 -2.51 -1.24 -12.19
N GLN A 254 -1.73 -2.30 -12.38
CA GLN A 254 -1.72 -3.06 -13.63
C GLN A 254 -3.06 -3.79 -13.86
N MET A 255 -3.72 -4.27 -12.80
CA MET A 255 -5.08 -4.83 -12.87
C MET A 255 -6.08 -3.76 -13.32
N LEU A 256 -6.05 -2.57 -12.69
CA LEU A 256 -6.92 -1.46 -13.05
C LEU A 256 -6.70 -1.01 -14.50
N PHE A 257 -5.47 -1.03 -14.99
CA PHE A 257 -5.19 -0.76 -16.41
C PHE A 257 -5.85 -1.81 -17.33
N ARG A 258 -5.77 -3.10 -17.00
CA ARG A 258 -6.45 -4.16 -17.79
C ARG A 258 -7.96 -3.97 -17.80
N LEU A 259 -8.56 -3.64 -16.65
CA LEU A 259 -9.99 -3.33 -16.55
C LEU A 259 -10.36 -2.09 -17.39
N SER A 260 -9.52 -1.06 -17.38
CA SER A 260 -9.70 0.14 -18.21
C SER A 260 -9.66 -0.19 -19.71
N SER A 261 -8.66 -0.96 -20.14
CA SER A 261 -8.48 -1.35 -21.54
C SER A 261 -9.61 -2.23 -22.09
N THR A 262 -10.34 -2.92 -21.23
CA THR A 262 -11.51 -3.74 -21.57
C THR A 262 -12.85 -3.06 -21.31
N GLY A 263 -12.85 -1.78 -20.90
CA GLY A 263 -14.07 -1.02 -20.60
C GLY A 263 -14.80 -1.46 -19.33
N GLN A 264 -14.13 -2.21 -18.44
CA GLN A 264 -14.73 -2.77 -17.22
C GLN A 264 -14.48 -1.94 -15.97
N LEU A 265 -13.71 -0.85 -16.05
CA LEU A 265 -13.28 -0.07 -14.89
C LEU A 265 -14.47 0.55 -14.13
N ASN A 266 -15.48 1.05 -14.83
CA ASN A 266 -16.68 1.62 -14.23
C ASN A 266 -17.49 0.56 -13.48
N ASN A 267 -17.65 -0.64 -14.06
CA ASN A 267 -18.32 -1.75 -13.37
C ASN A 267 -17.54 -2.20 -12.12
N PHE A 268 -16.21 -2.19 -12.20
CA PHE A 268 -15.36 -2.44 -11.04
C PHE A 268 -15.58 -1.39 -9.94
N TRP A 269 -15.62 -0.09 -10.29
CA TRP A 269 -15.89 0.98 -9.34
C TRP A 269 -17.23 0.79 -8.64
N LYS A 270 -18.30 0.56 -9.38
CA LYS A 270 -19.64 0.33 -8.83
C LYS A 270 -19.70 -0.83 -7.85
N ARG A 271 -18.95 -1.90 -8.08
CA ARG A 271 -18.90 -3.07 -7.18
C ARG A 271 -18.14 -2.82 -5.88
N HIS A 272 -17.19 -1.88 -5.89
CA HIS A 272 -16.26 -1.65 -4.77
C HIS A 272 -16.50 -0.32 -4.05
N SER A 273 -17.54 0.42 -4.43
CA SER A 273 -17.99 1.64 -3.74
C SER A 273 -19.39 1.44 -3.16
N VAL A 274 -19.76 2.23 -2.15
CA VAL A 274 -21.06 2.13 -1.48
C VAL A 274 -22.04 3.11 -2.09
N GLY A 275 -23.31 2.68 -2.24
CA GLY A 275 -24.40 3.53 -2.74
C GLY A 275 -24.37 3.73 -4.26
N ALA A 276 -23.64 2.93 -5.02
CA ALA A 276 -23.72 2.94 -6.47
C ALA A 276 -25.13 2.49 -6.93
N PRO A 277 -25.82 3.27 -7.78
CA PRO A 277 -27.02 2.78 -8.43
C PRO A 277 -26.63 1.61 -9.34
N GLU A 278 -27.40 0.50 -9.27
CA GLU A 278 -27.19 -0.68 -10.12
C GLU A 278 -25.83 -1.37 -9.93
N ALA A 279 -25.36 -1.52 -8.69
CA ALA A 279 -24.34 -2.52 -8.41
C ALA A 279 -24.97 -3.87 -8.71
N ASP A 280 -24.84 -4.32 -9.97
CA ASP A 280 -25.26 -5.66 -10.37
C ASP A 280 -24.66 -6.66 -9.39
N ALA A 281 -25.46 -7.62 -8.96
CA ALA A 281 -25.16 -8.65 -7.98
C ALA A 281 -24.06 -9.64 -8.45
N TYR A 282 -23.18 -9.21 -9.32
CA TYR A 282 -22.01 -9.95 -9.79
C TYR A 282 -20.82 -9.66 -8.89
N GLY A 283 -20.57 -10.54 -7.95
CA GLY A 283 -19.38 -10.53 -7.11
C GLY A 283 -19.71 -10.58 -5.62
N THR A 284 -18.69 -10.91 -4.83
CA THR A 284 -18.77 -10.95 -3.38
C THR A 284 -18.81 -9.53 -2.81
N THR A 285 -19.72 -9.27 -1.86
CA THR A 285 -19.72 -8.03 -1.07
C THR A 285 -18.68 -8.14 0.04
N PRO A 286 -17.85 -7.10 0.28
CA PRO A 286 -16.90 -7.14 1.38
C PRO A 286 -17.62 -7.10 2.73
N SER A 287 -17.04 -7.69 3.75
CA SER A 287 -17.47 -7.45 5.14
C SER A 287 -17.05 -6.04 5.54
N ILE A 288 -17.96 -5.28 6.14
CA ILE A 288 -17.79 -3.87 6.46
C ILE A 288 -18.09 -3.64 7.95
N ALA A 289 -17.25 -2.84 8.60
CA ALA A 289 -17.53 -2.27 9.93
C ALA A 289 -17.81 -0.78 9.80
N ASP A 290 -18.79 -0.29 10.56
CA ASP A 290 -18.94 1.16 10.81
C ASP A 290 -17.90 1.55 11.87
N ASP A 291 -16.97 2.44 11.50
CA ASP A 291 -15.81 2.82 12.31
C ASP A 291 -15.59 4.33 12.19
N SER A 292 -15.80 5.07 13.28
CA SER A 292 -15.64 6.53 13.32
C SER A 292 -14.21 7.00 13.52
N SER A 293 -13.27 6.12 13.79
CA SER A 293 -11.92 6.50 14.20
C SER A 293 -11.17 7.34 13.16
N PHE A 294 -11.40 7.09 11.86
CA PHE A 294 -10.83 7.95 10.82
C PHE A 294 -11.44 9.35 10.85
N VAL A 295 -12.77 9.44 10.98
CA VAL A 295 -13.48 10.74 11.04
C VAL A 295 -13.00 11.56 12.24
N GLU A 296 -12.80 10.94 13.38
CA GLU A 296 -12.26 11.58 14.58
C GLU A 296 -10.81 12.05 14.38
N ALA A 297 -9.97 11.21 13.77
CA ALA A 297 -8.57 11.53 13.51
C ALA A 297 -8.38 12.64 12.47
N ILE A 298 -9.23 12.71 11.43
CA ILE A 298 -9.10 13.69 10.35
C ILE A 298 -9.72 15.05 10.68
N ALA A 299 -10.63 15.13 11.66
CA ALA A 299 -11.39 16.35 11.98
C ALA A 299 -10.51 17.58 12.25
N PRO A 300 -9.39 17.51 13.01
CA PRO A 300 -8.51 18.66 13.17
C PRO A 300 -7.89 19.15 11.87
N THR A 301 -7.58 18.23 10.96
CA THR A 301 -7.01 18.51 9.65
C THR A 301 -8.01 19.24 8.75
N LEU A 302 -9.25 18.77 8.73
CA LEU A 302 -10.33 19.43 7.98
C LEU A 302 -10.61 20.83 8.49
N ALA A 303 -10.62 21.02 9.81
CA ALA A 303 -10.78 22.34 10.44
C ALA A 303 -9.64 23.31 10.07
N PHE A 304 -8.39 22.84 10.08
CA PHE A 304 -7.23 23.61 9.66
C PHE A 304 -7.34 24.03 8.20
N LEU A 305 -7.67 23.11 7.29
CA LEU A 305 -7.79 23.39 5.86
C LEU A 305 -8.94 24.34 5.55
N ALA A 306 -10.04 24.29 6.29
CA ALA A 306 -11.15 25.23 6.16
C ALA A 306 -10.74 26.66 6.58
N GLY A 307 -9.91 26.79 7.63
CA GLY A 307 -9.35 28.07 8.09
C GLY A 307 -8.38 28.67 7.06
N THR A 308 -7.47 27.86 6.53
CA THR A 308 -6.48 28.33 5.55
C THR A 308 -7.09 28.68 4.20
N ALA A 309 -8.19 28.07 3.80
CA ALA A 309 -8.88 28.40 2.55
C ALA A 309 -9.46 29.83 2.55
N SER A 310 -9.83 30.38 3.71
CA SER A 310 -10.25 31.78 3.84
C SER A 310 -9.07 32.76 3.66
N ASP A 311 -7.89 32.38 4.17
CA ASP A 311 -6.68 33.19 4.11
C ASP A 311 -6.02 33.15 2.71
N GLU A 312 -6.10 32.00 2.01
CA GLU A 312 -5.62 31.85 0.62
C GLU A 312 -6.40 32.75 -0.37
N ALA A 313 -7.71 32.96 -0.15
CA ALA A 313 -8.51 33.86 -0.97
C ALA A 313 -8.10 35.35 -0.79
N GLU A 314 -7.59 35.71 0.38
CA GLU A 314 -7.10 37.06 0.71
C GLU A 314 -5.63 37.26 0.30
N ALA A 315 -4.79 36.19 0.40
CA ALA A 315 -3.38 36.23 0.05
C ALA A 315 -3.10 36.29 -1.45
N HIS A 316 -4.00 35.79 -2.30
CA HIS A 316 -3.88 35.92 -3.77
C HIS A 316 -3.84 37.39 -4.27
N HIS A 317 -4.12 38.33 -3.38
CA HIS A 317 -4.06 39.77 -3.74
C HIS A 317 -2.70 40.44 -3.43
N LEU A 318 -1.77 39.77 -2.74
CA LEU A 318 -0.60 40.45 -2.13
C LEU A 318 0.80 39.94 -2.50
N LEU A 319 1.01 38.79 -3.15
CA LEU A 319 2.35 38.25 -3.32
C LEU A 319 2.72 37.84 -4.75
N GLY A 320 3.37 38.81 -5.42
CA GLY A 320 4.33 38.51 -6.48
C GLY A 320 5.73 38.47 -5.88
N GLN A 321 6.17 37.34 -5.37
CA GLN A 321 7.57 37.10 -5.02
C GLN A 321 7.99 35.67 -5.35
N GLU A 322 9.13 35.58 -6.04
CA GLU A 322 9.77 34.32 -6.47
C GLU A 322 10.16 33.47 -5.24
N SER A 323 9.63 32.26 -5.15
CA SER A 323 10.04 31.26 -4.17
C SER A 323 11.34 30.58 -4.63
N GLY A 324 12.37 30.62 -3.76
CA GLY A 324 13.68 30.02 -4.04
C GLY A 324 13.61 28.50 -4.13
N ASP A 325 13.75 27.97 -5.33
CA ASP A 325 13.98 26.55 -5.58
C ASP A 325 15.27 26.09 -4.89
N THR A 326 15.19 25.15 -3.97
CA THR A 326 16.38 24.46 -3.47
C THR A 326 16.83 23.45 -4.53
N LEU A 327 17.59 23.94 -5.52
CA LEU A 327 18.31 23.10 -6.47
C LEU A 327 19.40 22.34 -5.72
N VAL A 328 19.22 21.03 -5.58
CA VAL A 328 20.29 20.13 -5.12
C VAL A 328 21.44 20.25 -6.11
N SER A 329 22.65 20.52 -5.62
CA SER A 329 23.83 20.69 -6.48
C SER A 329 24.03 19.46 -7.37
N ALA A 330 24.46 19.67 -8.62
CA ALA A 330 24.71 18.58 -9.57
C ALA A 330 25.64 17.48 -9.02
N SER A 331 26.54 17.80 -8.09
CA SER A 331 27.43 16.86 -7.42
C SER A 331 26.69 15.91 -6.46
N ALA A 332 25.71 16.41 -5.68
CA ALA A 332 24.89 15.57 -4.82
C ALA A 332 23.95 14.70 -5.65
N ALA A 333 23.40 15.22 -6.75
CA ALA A 333 22.59 14.46 -7.70
C ALA A 333 23.38 13.32 -8.38
N ILE A 334 24.65 13.54 -8.73
CA ILE A 334 25.52 12.50 -9.31
C ILE A 334 25.88 11.43 -8.28
N GLY A 335 26.12 11.80 -7.02
CA GLY A 335 26.31 10.84 -5.93
C GLY A 335 25.08 9.98 -5.72
N ALA A 336 23.91 10.59 -5.66
CA ALA A 336 22.63 9.92 -5.53
C ALA A 336 22.31 9.00 -6.73
N ILE A 337 22.61 9.43 -7.97
CA ILE A 337 22.45 8.59 -9.17
C ILE A 337 23.35 7.34 -9.11
N ARG A 338 24.59 7.45 -8.60
CA ARG A 338 25.46 6.30 -8.41
C ARG A 338 24.95 5.34 -7.35
N SER A 339 24.43 5.86 -6.23
CA SER A 339 23.78 5.04 -5.19
C SER A 339 22.52 4.35 -5.74
N VAL A 340 21.72 5.05 -6.54
CA VAL A 340 20.55 4.49 -7.23
C VAL A 340 20.95 3.38 -8.20
N GLN A 341 22.05 3.52 -8.94
CA GLN A 341 22.52 2.47 -9.85
C GLN A 341 22.97 1.22 -9.10
N VAL A 342 23.71 1.37 -8.00
CA VAL A 342 24.11 0.24 -7.13
C VAL A 342 22.88 -0.46 -6.54
N VAL A 343 21.88 0.31 -6.13
CA VAL A 343 20.59 -0.21 -5.62
C VAL A 343 19.82 -0.93 -6.73
N ALA A 344 19.76 -0.35 -7.92
CA ALA A 344 19.11 -0.98 -9.07
C ALA A 344 19.76 -2.30 -9.47
N ASP A 345 21.08 -2.37 -9.49
CA ASP A 345 21.84 -3.59 -9.78
C ASP A 345 21.62 -4.66 -8.70
N ALA A 346 21.54 -4.26 -7.43
CA ALA A 346 21.24 -5.16 -6.32
C ALA A 346 19.78 -5.68 -6.35
N ILE A 347 18.83 -4.84 -6.76
CA ILE A 347 17.42 -5.23 -6.98
C ILE A 347 17.32 -6.23 -8.12
N ALA A 348 18.00 -5.97 -9.25
CA ALA A 348 18.02 -6.89 -10.38
C ALA A 348 18.57 -8.25 -9.98
N ALA A 349 19.70 -8.28 -9.25
CA ALA A 349 20.30 -9.51 -8.75
C ALA A 349 19.41 -10.28 -7.74
N GLU A 350 18.61 -9.58 -6.94
CA GLU A 350 17.66 -10.20 -6.02
C GLU A 350 16.45 -10.74 -6.76
N GLN A 351 15.95 -10.01 -7.77
CA GLN A 351 14.87 -10.48 -8.64
C GLN A 351 15.26 -11.75 -9.38
N ASP A 352 16.46 -11.81 -9.93
CA ASP A 352 16.99 -13.01 -10.59
C ASP A 352 17.05 -14.20 -9.62
N ARG A 353 17.45 -13.96 -8.35
CA ARG A 353 17.44 -14.98 -7.31
C ARG A 353 16.02 -15.45 -6.96
N GLN A 354 15.06 -14.55 -6.85
CA GLN A 354 13.66 -14.89 -6.55
C GLN A 354 13.01 -15.66 -7.70
N VAL A 355 13.28 -15.27 -8.95
CA VAL A 355 12.84 -16.01 -10.14
C VAL A 355 13.43 -17.40 -10.16
N ALA A 356 14.75 -17.54 -9.90
CA ALA A 356 15.40 -18.85 -9.81
C ALA A 356 14.82 -19.74 -8.71
N ASN A 357 14.57 -19.16 -7.51
CA ASN A 357 13.95 -19.89 -6.40
C ASN A 357 12.52 -20.29 -6.70
N SER A 358 11.75 -19.44 -7.37
CA SER A 358 10.37 -19.74 -7.79
C SER A 358 10.36 -20.85 -8.82
N SER A 359 11.27 -20.82 -9.79
CA SER A 359 11.42 -21.90 -10.79
C SER A 359 11.77 -23.25 -10.13
N LEU A 360 12.72 -23.26 -9.18
CA LEU A 360 13.05 -24.46 -8.42
C LEU A 360 11.85 -25.01 -7.63
N ARG A 361 11.01 -24.11 -7.09
CA ARG A 361 9.81 -24.51 -6.36
C ARG A 361 8.74 -25.08 -7.26
N VAL A 362 8.56 -24.50 -8.46
CA VAL A 362 7.66 -25.05 -9.49
C VAL A 362 8.12 -26.45 -9.89
N ASP A 363 9.39 -26.65 -10.20
CA ASP A 363 9.96 -27.96 -10.56
C ASP A 363 9.79 -28.99 -9.44
N GLN A 364 9.87 -28.56 -8.17
CA GLN A 364 9.62 -29.43 -7.03
C GLN A 364 8.14 -29.83 -6.94
N LEU A 365 7.22 -28.87 -7.08
CA LEU A 365 5.78 -29.11 -7.05
C LEU A 365 5.32 -29.98 -8.21
N GLU A 366 5.90 -29.83 -9.39
CA GLU A 366 5.62 -30.71 -10.52
C GLU A 366 6.05 -32.16 -10.26
N ARG A 367 7.23 -32.35 -9.63
CA ARG A 367 7.68 -33.69 -9.21
C ARG A 367 6.76 -34.31 -8.18
N GLU A 368 6.40 -33.56 -7.12
CA GLU A 368 5.44 -34.01 -6.09
C GLU A 368 4.08 -34.35 -6.71
N ASN A 369 3.58 -33.56 -7.64
CA ASN A 369 2.33 -33.79 -8.33
C ASN A 369 2.37 -35.05 -9.21
N SER A 370 3.50 -35.31 -9.86
CA SER A 370 3.71 -36.54 -10.64
C SER A 370 3.66 -37.78 -9.75
N VAL A 371 4.33 -37.75 -8.59
CA VAL A 371 4.30 -38.84 -7.62
C VAL A 371 2.89 -39.08 -7.08
N LEU A 372 2.17 -38.04 -6.74
CA LEU A 372 0.78 -38.13 -6.28
C LEU A 372 -0.16 -38.73 -7.33
N ARG A 373 0.00 -38.34 -8.61
CA ARG A 373 -0.78 -38.92 -9.73
C ARG A 373 -0.52 -40.40 -9.90
N GLN A 374 0.75 -40.83 -9.82
CA GLN A 374 1.10 -42.26 -9.86
C GLN A 374 0.48 -43.03 -8.69
N ALA A 375 0.58 -42.48 -7.48
CA ALA A 375 -0.02 -43.11 -6.30
C ALA A 375 -1.55 -43.21 -6.41
N LEU A 376 -2.20 -42.18 -6.99
CA LEU A 376 -3.64 -42.19 -7.26
C LEU A 376 -4.01 -43.28 -8.27
N GLU A 377 -3.29 -43.37 -9.41
CA GLU A 377 -3.52 -44.42 -10.41
C GLU A 377 -3.35 -45.83 -9.83
N GLU A 378 -2.32 -46.05 -9.02
CA GLU A 378 -2.13 -47.36 -8.36
C GLU A 378 -3.25 -47.66 -7.36
N SER A 379 -3.71 -46.66 -6.60
CA SER A 379 -4.84 -46.81 -5.68
C SER A 379 -6.13 -47.14 -6.43
N GLU A 380 -6.40 -46.48 -7.56
CA GLU A 380 -7.55 -46.77 -8.41
C GLU A 380 -7.47 -48.17 -9.03
N LYS A 381 -6.28 -48.60 -9.47
CA LYS A 381 -6.06 -50.00 -9.95
C LYS A 381 -6.35 -51.03 -8.85
N ARG A 382 -5.88 -50.76 -7.61
CA ARG A 382 -6.18 -51.64 -6.46
C ARG A 382 -7.67 -51.67 -6.13
N CYS A 383 -8.34 -50.54 -6.14
CA CYS A 383 -9.79 -50.45 -5.94
C CYS A 383 -10.56 -51.24 -7.00
N ARG A 384 -10.21 -51.09 -8.29
CA ARG A 384 -10.82 -51.83 -9.37
C ARG A 384 -10.60 -53.34 -9.26
N ALA A 385 -9.37 -53.78 -8.95
CA ALA A 385 -9.04 -55.18 -8.71
C ALA A 385 -9.83 -55.72 -7.52
N MET A 386 -9.96 -55.00 -6.43
CA MET A 386 -10.76 -55.35 -5.27
C MET A 386 -12.24 -55.47 -5.61
N GLN A 387 -12.80 -54.54 -6.38
CA GLN A 387 -14.21 -54.55 -6.79
C GLN A 387 -14.54 -55.71 -7.74
N SER A 388 -13.58 -56.17 -8.56
CA SER A 388 -13.70 -57.30 -9.44
C SER A 388 -13.38 -58.66 -8.79
N SER A 389 -12.89 -58.63 -7.56
CA SER A 389 -12.53 -59.88 -6.83
C SER A 389 -13.78 -60.71 -6.51
N THR A 390 -13.64 -62.06 -6.58
CA THR A 390 -14.71 -62.99 -6.24
C THR A 390 -15.29 -62.78 -4.85
N SER A 391 -14.44 -62.43 -3.89
CA SER A 391 -14.84 -62.12 -2.50
C SER A 391 -15.70 -60.86 -2.42
N TRP A 392 -15.35 -59.80 -3.18
CA TRP A 392 -16.14 -58.57 -3.25
C TRP A 392 -17.50 -58.77 -3.89
N LEU A 393 -17.55 -59.55 -4.95
CA LEU A 393 -18.78 -59.88 -5.67
C LEU A 393 -19.71 -60.72 -4.77
N LEU A 394 -19.19 -61.76 -4.10
CA LEU A 394 -19.97 -62.60 -3.19
C LEU A 394 -20.53 -61.84 -1.98
N THR A 395 -19.86 -60.84 -1.48
CA THR A 395 -20.30 -60.05 -0.33
C THR A 395 -21.15 -58.82 -0.71
N ARG A 396 -21.39 -58.60 -2.00
CA ARG A 396 -22.20 -57.46 -2.52
C ARG A 396 -23.60 -57.36 -1.91
N PRO A 397 -24.38 -58.47 -1.75
CA PRO A 397 -25.71 -58.38 -1.13
C PRO A 397 -25.67 -57.94 0.33
N VAL A 398 -24.68 -58.42 1.10
CA VAL A 398 -24.56 -58.09 2.53
C VAL A 398 -24.20 -56.61 2.72
N ARG A 399 -23.36 -56.01 1.85
CA ARG A 399 -23.04 -54.57 1.88
C ARG A 399 -24.20 -53.68 1.47
N ALA A 400 -25.08 -54.18 0.56
CA ALA A 400 -26.30 -53.45 0.18
C ALA A 400 -27.27 -53.34 1.35
N ILE A 401 -27.44 -54.43 2.14
CA ILE A 401 -28.27 -54.44 3.33
C ILE A 401 -27.70 -53.50 4.40
N GLY A 402 -26.39 -53.50 4.62
CA GLY A 402 -25.73 -52.62 5.61
C GLY A 402 -25.81 -51.12 5.29
N ARG A 403 -26.07 -50.72 4.00
CA ARG A 403 -26.33 -49.35 3.63
C ARG A 403 -27.78 -48.88 3.82
N LEU A 404 -28.71 -49.87 3.85
CA LEU A 404 -30.14 -49.58 4.10
C LEU A 404 -30.45 -49.48 5.61
N LEU A 405 -29.51 -49.93 6.46
CA LEU A 405 -29.62 -49.92 7.94
C LEU A 405 -28.86 -48.76 8.59
N LYS A 406 -28.23 -47.87 7.82
CA LYS A 406 -27.66 -46.58 8.22
C LYS A 406 -28.49 -45.43 7.67
#